data_31fa31c07111159d2d8ee8cd5027608a
#
_entry.id   31fa31c07111159d2d8ee8cd5027608a
#
_cell.length_a   1.000
_cell.length_b   1.000
_cell.length_c   1.000
_cell.angle_alpha   90.00
_cell.angle_beta   90.00
_cell.angle_gamma   90.00
#
_symmetry.space_group_name_H-M   'P 1'
#
loop_
_entity.id
_entity.type
_entity.pdbx_description
1 polymer ?
#
loop_
_entity_poly.entity_id
_entity_poly.type
_entity_poly.pdbx_seq_one_letter_code
_entity_poly.pdbx_strand_id
1 'polypeptide(L)'
;MLYSPSHWFLKHRLKLRSLVLVVAMDDHSNLQRAADALGMTQPAASKMLKELEELLEAPLFQRFPRGVEATPVGALVIAHARNVLNELNQIPEDLSIIKGQAETQISVGSIKAPALSMVPRALVEFQSK
;
A
#
# COMPACT_ATOMS: atom_id res chain seq x y z
N MET A 1 -23.49 -1.52 -7.86
CA MET A 1 -23.63 -1.68 -7.39
C MET A 1 -23.36 -1.08 -6.41
N LEU A 2 -23.59 -1.21 -6.01
CA LEU A 2 -23.45 -0.80 -4.94
C LEU A 2 -22.28 -0.16 -4.72
N TYR A 3 -21.47 -0.17 -5.52
CA TYR A 3 -20.34 0.34 -5.22
C TYR A 3 -20.14 1.75 -5.51
N SER A 4 -21.00 2.43 -6.06
CA SER A 4 -20.83 3.76 -6.28
C SER A 4 -20.60 4.50 -5.02
N PRO A 5 -21.33 4.24 -4.02
CA PRO A 5 -21.02 4.84 -2.78
C PRO A 5 -19.73 4.30 -2.25
N SER A 6 -19.38 3.15 -2.71
CA SER A 6 -18.23 2.53 -2.22
C SER A 6 -16.96 3.25 -2.57
N HIS A 7 -16.92 3.96 -3.66
CA HIS A 7 -15.76 4.74 -3.98
C HIS A 7 -15.48 5.74 -2.88
N TRP A 8 -16.53 6.41 -2.39
CA TRP A 8 -16.36 7.37 -1.33
C TRP A 8 -15.94 6.70 -0.05
N PHE A 9 -16.57 5.55 0.26
CA PHE A 9 -16.20 4.81 1.44
C PHE A 9 -14.77 4.39 1.40
N LEU A 10 -14.29 3.88 0.30
CA LEU A 10 -12.92 3.42 0.21
C LEU A 10 -11.96 4.57 0.44
N LYS A 11 -12.23 5.73 -0.13
CA LYS A 11 -11.34 6.85 0.05
C LYS A 11 -11.30 7.35 1.47
N HIS A 12 -12.40 7.26 2.20
CA HIS A 12 -12.50 7.87 3.51
C HIS A 12 -12.45 6.87 4.67
N ARG A 13 -12.64 5.59 4.40
CA ARG A 13 -12.67 4.60 5.45
C ARG A 13 -11.54 3.58 5.36
N LEU A 14 -10.95 3.42 4.20
CA LEU A 14 -9.89 2.46 4.03
C LEU A 14 -8.62 3.01 4.65
N LYS A 15 -7.98 2.21 5.49
CA LYS A 15 -6.74 2.63 6.13
C LYS A 15 -5.57 1.99 5.43
N LEU A 16 -4.53 2.78 5.21
CA LEU A 16 -3.34 2.26 4.59
C LEU A 16 -2.74 1.12 5.40
N ARG A 17 -2.81 1.23 6.72
CA ARG A 17 -2.26 0.19 7.57
C ARG A 17 -2.97 -1.14 7.36
N SER A 18 -4.24 -1.13 7.00
CA SER A 18 -4.96 -2.36 6.68
C SER A 18 -4.38 -3.03 5.45
N LEU A 19 -3.94 -2.24 4.46
CA LEU A 19 -3.30 -2.80 3.28
C LEU A 19 -1.95 -3.41 3.64
N VAL A 20 -1.21 -2.77 4.54
CA VAL A 20 0.05 -3.32 5.01
C VAL A 20 -0.20 -4.66 5.70
N LEU A 21 -1.28 -4.74 6.48
CA LEU A 21 -1.60 -5.97 7.18
C LEU A 21 -1.91 -7.11 6.22
N VAL A 22 -2.72 -6.87 5.19
CA VAL A 22 -3.08 -7.97 4.29
C VAL A 22 -1.88 -8.47 3.50
N VAL A 23 -0.96 -7.57 3.14
CA VAL A 23 0.25 -7.99 2.46
C VAL A 23 1.12 -8.82 3.43
N ALA A 24 1.23 -8.40 4.68
CA ALA A 24 1.99 -9.15 5.66
C ALA A 24 1.38 -10.52 5.91
N MET A 25 0.05 -10.61 5.92
CA MET A 25 -0.61 -11.89 6.09
C MET A 25 -0.33 -12.82 4.92
N ASP A 26 -0.27 -12.27 3.72
CA ASP A 26 0.05 -13.08 2.57
C ASP A 26 1.52 -13.53 2.62
N ASP A 27 2.40 -12.65 3.01
CA ASP A 27 3.81 -12.98 3.09
C ASP A 27 4.11 -14.04 4.14
N HIS A 28 3.43 -13.97 5.28
CA HIS A 28 3.71 -14.85 6.39
C HIS A 28 2.76 -16.04 6.49
N SER A 29 1.66 -16.00 5.79
CA SER A 29 0.60 -17.02 5.82
C SER A 29 0.11 -17.28 7.24
N ASN A 30 0.17 -16.28 8.10
CA ASN A 30 -0.15 -16.45 9.51
C ASN A 30 -0.44 -15.09 10.12
N LEU A 31 -1.59 -14.99 10.77
CA LEU A 31 -2.00 -13.70 11.35
C LEU A 31 -1.08 -13.27 12.48
N GLN A 32 -0.67 -14.21 13.34
CA GLN A 32 0.18 -13.84 14.46
C GLN A 32 1.53 -13.32 13.97
N ARG A 33 2.11 -13.98 12.98
CA ARG A 33 3.39 -13.53 12.46
C ARG A 33 3.25 -12.20 11.74
N ALA A 34 2.15 -11.99 11.03
CA ALA A 34 1.92 -10.72 10.37
C ALA A 34 1.79 -9.61 11.41
N ALA A 35 1.06 -9.86 12.48
CA ALA A 35 0.91 -8.88 13.55
C ALA A 35 2.27 -8.56 14.18
N ASP A 36 3.06 -9.59 14.44
CA ASP A 36 4.38 -9.39 15.02
C ASP A 36 5.25 -8.55 14.12
N ALA A 37 5.21 -8.82 12.82
CA ALA A 37 6.02 -8.05 11.87
C ALA A 37 5.63 -6.58 11.85
N LEU A 38 4.39 -6.27 12.17
CA LEU A 38 3.93 -4.89 12.15
C LEU A 38 3.93 -4.24 13.53
N GLY A 39 4.41 -4.95 14.55
CA GLY A 39 4.40 -4.41 15.90
C GLY A 39 3.02 -4.29 16.50
N MET A 40 2.10 -5.17 16.10
CA MET A 40 0.73 -5.16 16.58
C MET A 40 0.45 -6.39 17.40
N THR A 41 -0.52 -6.28 18.31
CA THR A 41 -1.00 -7.48 18.98
C THR A 41 -1.90 -8.25 18.03
N GLN A 42 -2.05 -9.54 18.26
CA GLN A 42 -2.93 -10.32 17.42
C GLN A 42 -4.38 -9.85 17.48
N PRO A 43 -4.94 -9.52 18.66
CA PRO A 43 -6.31 -9.00 18.69
C PRO A 43 -6.47 -7.71 17.89
N ALA A 44 -5.47 -6.83 17.91
CA ALA A 44 -5.56 -5.60 17.14
C ALA A 44 -5.52 -5.89 15.64
N ALA A 45 -4.66 -6.81 15.22
CA ALA A 45 -4.59 -7.19 13.82
C ALA A 45 -5.88 -7.87 13.37
N SER A 46 -6.41 -8.74 14.22
CA SER A 46 -7.66 -9.43 13.90
C SER A 46 -8.80 -8.44 13.74
N LYS A 47 -8.86 -7.44 14.61
CA LYS A 47 -9.90 -6.43 14.52
C LYS A 47 -9.75 -5.61 13.25
N MET A 48 -8.52 -5.24 12.92
CA MET A 48 -8.28 -4.45 11.71
C MET A 48 -8.68 -5.23 10.46
N LEU A 49 -8.34 -6.51 10.42
CA LEU A 49 -8.74 -7.35 9.29
C LEU A 49 -10.24 -7.43 9.19
N LYS A 50 -10.91 -7.63 10.32
CA LYS A 50 -12.35 -7.75 10.30
C LYS A 50 -13.01 -6.46 9.81
N GLU A 51 -12.48 -5.32 10.22
CA GLU A 51 -13.03 -4.05 9.77
C GLU A 51 -12.84 -3.89 8.27
N LEU A 52 -11.71 -4.31 7.74
CA LEU A 52 -11.49 -4.24 6.31
C LEU A 52 -12.44 -5.17 5.57
N GLU A 53 -12.63 -6.38 6.10
CA GLU A 53 -13.55 -7.32 5.46
C GLU A 53 -14.98 -6.78 5.48
N GLU A 54 -15.36 -6.11 6.55
CA GLU A 54 -16.69 -5.51 6.62
C GLU A 54 -16.82 -4.38 5.61
N LEU A 55 -15.79 -3.56 5.48
CA LEU A 55 -15.82 -2.48 4.53
C LEU A 55 -15.96 -3.01 3.09
N LEU A 56 -15.26 -4.08 2.78
CA LEU A 56 -15.29 -4.65 1.44
C LEU A 56 -16.41 -5.67 1.26
N GLU A 57 -17.07 -6.03 2.35
CA GLU A 57 -18.19 -6.95 2.34
C GLU A 57 -17.80 -8.33 1.81
N ALA A 58 -16.65 -8.78 2.15
CA ALA A 58 -16.18 -10.09 1.72
C ALA A 58 -15.03 -10.56 2.61
N PRO A 59 -14.95 -11.86 2.87
CA PRO A 59 -13.79 -12.37 3.59
C PRO A 59 -12.56 -12.34 2.70
N LEU A 60 -11.43 -11.97 3.26
CA LEU A 60 -10.20 -11.89 2.50
C LEU A 60 -9.30 -13.09 2.72
N PHE A 61 -9.47 -13.80 3.84
CA PHE A 61 -8.66 -14.96 4.16
C PHE A 61 -9.49 -16.07 4.72
N GLN A 62 -9.08 -17.30 4.47
CA GLN A 62 -9.65 -18.47 5.10
C GLN A 62 -8.65 -19.00 6.09
N ARG A 63 -9.13 -19.49 7.22
CA ARG A 63 -8.23 -19.98 8.25
C ARG A 63 -8.12 -21.48 8.18
N PHE A 64 -6.93 -21.98 8.38
CA PHE A 64 -6.63 -23.39 8.39
C PHE A 64 -5.74 -23.67 9.58
N PRO A 65 -5.63 -24.92 10.01
CA PRO A 65 -4.77 -25.22 11.15
C PRO A 65 -3.33 -24.74 10.95
N ARG A 66 -2.88 -24.70 9.71
CA ARG A 66 -1.52 -24.30 9.46
C ARG A 66 -1.36 -22.80 9.23
N GLY A 67 -2.42 -22.07 9.15
CA GLY A 67 -2.31 -20.65 8.89
C GLY A 67 -3.50 -20.14 8.11
N VAL A 68 -3.26 -19.15 7.27
CA VAL A 68 -4.35 -18.54 6.49
C VAL A 68 -3.99 -18.55 5.02
N GLU A 69 -5.00 -18.56 4.19
CA GLU A 69 -4.84 -18.46 2.75
C GLU A 69 -5.81 -17.43 2.22
N ALA A 70 -5.42 -16.70 1.21
CA ALA A 70 -6.28 -15.66 0.65
C ALA A 70 -7.46 -16.30 -0.09
N THR A 71 -8.62 -15.69 0.07
CA THR A 71 -9.77 -16.04 -0.77
C THR A 71 -9.52 -15.38 -2.14
N PRO A 72 -10.34 -15.67 -3.16
CA PRO A 72 -10.18 -14.96 -4.43
C PRO A 72 -10.29 -13.45 -4.28
N VAL A 73 -11.20 -12.98 -3.41
CA VAL A 73 -11.30 -11.55 -3.15
C VAL A 73 -10.04 -11.06 -2.46
N GLY A 74 -9.55 -11.83 -1.49
CA GLY A 74 -8.32 -11.46 -0.80
C GLY A 74 -7.13 -11.37 -1.74
N ALA A 75 -7.02 -12.31 -2.68
CA ALA A 75 -5.93 -12.29 -3.64
C ALA A 75 -5.97 -11.02 -4.48
N LEU A 76 -7.16 -10.60 -4.87
CA LEU A 76 -7.32 -9.38 -5.64
C LEU A 76 -6.91 -8.17 -4.79
N VAL A 77 -7.37 -8.11 -3.56
CA VAL A 77 -7.05 -6.98 -2.68
C VAL A 77 -5.55 -6.94 -2.40
N ILE A 78 -4.93 -8.09 -2.18
CA ILE A 78 -3.50 -8.15 -1.93
C ILE A 78 -2.72 -7.62 -3.13
N ALA A 79 -3.12 -7.98 -4.34
CA ALA A 79 -2.43 -7.50 -5.53
C ALA A 79 -2.50 -5.97 -5.61
N HIS A 80 -3.68 -5.40 -5.37
CA HIS A 80 -3.81 -3.96 -5.38
C HIS A 80 -3.04 -3.32 -4.22
N ALA A 81 -3.07 -3.95 -3.05
CA ALA A 81 -2.35 -3.42 -1.90
C ALA A 81 -0.85 -3.36 -2.19
N ARG A 82 -0.30 -4.40 -2.82
CA ARG A 82 1.12 -4.38 -3.16
C ARG A 82 1.45 -3.25 -4.12
N ASN A 83 0.58 -3.03 -5.09
CA ASN A 83 0.79 -1.94 -6.04
C ASN A 83 0.76 -0.57 -5.37
N VAL A 84 -0.21 -0.36 -4.48
CA VAL A 84 -0.34 0.91 -3.78
C VAL A 84 0.88 1.13 -2.89
N LEU A 85 1.30 0.09 -2.16
CA LEU A 85 2.43 0.23 -1.26
C LEU A 85 3.74 0.44 -2.02
N ASN A 86 3.90 -0.22 -3.16
CA ASN A 86 5.08 -0.01 -3.98
C ASN A 86 5.13 1.42 -4.48
N GLU A 87 3.98 1.94 -4.89
CA GLU A 87 3.93 3.31 -5.37
C GLU A 87 4.31 4.29 -4.27
N LEU A 88 3.81 4.07 -3.07
CA LEU A 88 4.14 4.94 -1.95
C LEU A 88 5.62 4.83 -1.59
N ASN A 89 6.19 3.66 -1.75
CA ASN A 89 7.61 3.46 -1.44
C ASN A 89 8.53 4.14 -2.43
N GLN A 90 8.00 4.57 -3.58
CA GLN A 90 8.80 5.33 -4.52
C GLN A 90 9.03 6.76 -4.05
N ILE A 91 8.18 7.25 -3.15
CA ILE A 91 8.30 8.64 -2.72
C ILE A 91 9.67 8.95 -2.11
N PRO A 92 10.15 8.16 -1.14
CA PRO A 92 11.47 8.47 -0.59
C PRO A 92 12.59 8.37 -1.61
N GLU A 93 12.47 7.43 -2.56
CA GLU A 93 13.50 7.28 -3.57
C GLU A 93 13.52 8.48 -4.51
N ASP A 94 12.34 8.92 -4.93
CA ASP A 94 12.25 10.07 -5.80
C ASP A 94 12.68 11.34 -5.08
N LEU A 95 12.36 11.43 -3.79
CA LEU A 95 12.80 12.57 -3.01
C LEU A 95 14.34 12.60 -2.90
N SER A 96 14.94 11.44 -2.76
CA SER A 96 16.40 11.38 -2.70
C SER A 96 17.03 11.89 -3.97
N ILE A 97 16.45 11.56 -5.10
CA ILE A 97 16.95 12.04 -6.38
C ILE A 97 16.84 13.55 -6.47
N ILE A 98 15.71 14.09 -6.09
CA ILE A 98 15.50 15.53 -6.13
C ILE A 98 16.45 16.24 -5.17
N LYS A 99 16.60 15.71 -3.97
CA LYS A 99 17.48 16.31 -3.01
C LYS A 99 18.94 16.23 -3.48
N GLY A 100 19.32 15.13 -4.08
CA GLY A 100 20.66 15.00 -4.63
C GLY A 100 20.89 15.98 -5.73
N GLN A 101 19.92 16.18 -6.61
CA GLN A 101 20.05 17.14 -7.67
C GLN A 101 20.10 18.55 -7.13
N ALA A 102 19.31 18.84 -6.13
CA ALA A 102 19.29 20.16 -5.54
C ALA A 102 20.63 20.46 -4.90
N GLU A 103 21.21 19.50 -4.23
CA GLU A 103 22.50 19.70 -3.62
C GLU A 103 23.55 19.92 -4.69
N THR A 104 23.48 19.18 -5.75
CA THR A 104 24.40 19.33 -6.83
C THR A 104 24.24 20.69 -7.46
N GLN A 105 23.02 21.09 -7.64
CA GLN A 105 22.76 22.36 -8.27
C GLN A 105 23.22 23.50 -7.40
N ILE A 106 23.10 23.37 -6.14
CA ILE A 106 23.55 24.39 -5.26
C ILE A 106 25.05 24.53 -5.44
N SER A 107 25.75 23.45 -5.55
CA SER A 107 27.15 23.53 -5.69
C SER A 107 27.54 24.12 -7.04
N VAL A 108 26.80 23.89 -8.07
CA VAL A 108 27.07 24.45 -9.34
C VAL A 108 26.35 25.72 -9.57
N GLY A 109 25.43 26.04 -8.75
CA GLY A 109 24.70 27.25 -8.88
C GLY A 109 23.52 27.23 -9.81
N SER A 110 23.06 26.15 -10.21
CA SER A 110 21.99 26.12 -11.11
C SER A 110 20.88 25.37 -10.61
N ILE A 111 19.74 25.57 -10.91
CA ILE A 111 18.67 24.92 -10.45
C ILE A 111 17.66 24.67 -11.24
N LYS A 112 16.85 24.14 -11.40
CA LYS A 112 15.97 23.97 -12.22
C LYS A 112 15.19 23.07 -11.97
N ALA A 113 14.42 22.85 -12.06
CA ALA A 113 13.52 22.05 -11.87
C ALA A 113 13.33 21.05 -12.70
N PRO A 114 14.10 20.55 -13.20
CA PRO A 114 13.88 19.51 -14.03
C PRO A 114 13.30 18.42 -13.35
N ALA A 115 13.39 18.37 -12.16
CA ALA A 115 12.80 17.31 -11.46
C ALA A 115 11.41 17.16 -11.84
N LEU A 116 10.78 18.17 -12.21
CA LEU A 116 9.48 18.04 -12.54
C LEU A 116 9.30 17.36 -13.74
N SER A 117 10.09 17.55 -14.59
CA SER A 117 9.81 16.93 -15.80
C SER A 117 10.04 15.54 -15.69
N MET A 118 10.82 15.12 -14.82
CA MET A 118 10.98 13.81 -14.84
C MET A 118 9.95 13.13 -14.36
N VAL A 119 9.23 13.66 -13.68
CA VAL A 119 8.20 12.97 -13.24
C VAL A 119 7.55 12.41 -14.25
N PRO A 120 7.58 12.81 -15.25
CA PRO A 120 6.81 12.32 -16.21
C PRO A 120 7.10 11.07 -16.59
N ARG A 121 7.88 10.63 -16.43
CA ARG A 121 7.99 9.51 -16.83
C ARG A 121 7.29 8.81 -16.11
N ALA A 122 7.28 9.08 -15.15
CA ALA A 122 6.61 8.37 -14.39
C ALA A 122 5.39 8.91 -14.47
N LEU A 123 5.32 9.93 -14.56
CA LEU A 123 4.18 10.41 -14.61
C LEU A 123 3.79 10.47 -15.76
N VAL A 124 4.49 10.34 -16.34
CA VAL A 124 4.16 10.34 -17.50
C VAL A 124 3.96 9.19 -17.80
N GLU A 125 4.27 8.47 -17.38
CA GLU A 125 4.08 7.40 -17.61
C GLU A 125 3.35 7.08 -16.84
N PHE A 126 3.30 7.44 -15.96
CA PHE A 126 2.72 7.41 -15.29
C PHE A 126 1.87 7.97 -15.34
N GLN A 127 1.95 8.42 -15.73
CA GLN A 127 1.44 8.88 -16.00
C GLN A 127 1.25 8.63 -16.52
N SER A 128 1.57 8.08 -16.54
CA SER A 128 1.67 7.71 -16.97
C SER A 128 1.78 7.21 -16.76
N LYS A 129 2.04 7.02 -16.18
CA LYS A 129 2.29 6.69 -15.95
C LYS A 129 2.23 6.46 -15.93
#